data_05b3d17e86b456769a924d68dc86fffe
#
_entry.id   05b3d17e86b456769a924d68dc86fffe
#
_cell.length_a   1.000
_cell.length_b   1.000
_cell.length_c   1.000
_cell.angle_alpha   90.00
_cell.angle_beta   90.00
_cell.angle_gamma   90.00
#
_symmetry.space_group_name_H-M   'P 1'
#
loop_
_entity.id
_entity.type
_entity.pdbx_description
1 polymer ?
#
loop_
_entity_poly.entity_id
_entity_poly.type
_entity_poly.pdbx_seq_one_letter_code
_entity_poly.pdbx_strand_id
1 'polypeptide(L)'
;MNKLPTAKRAKILTLLCEGMSMRAIARSEDVSTNTVAKALVDAGSVCAQMHDEMVQGVKAKRIQCDEIWAFNYCKQRTVATAKRAPADAGDIWTWTGIDADSKLIVSYLVGDRSGQAAIELMDDLRSRLTNRVQISTDGHRSYLEAVEGAFGGDVDYAQVIKLFGPTPSPAGRYSPAECTGIKKVKVEGDPDEKHVSTSFVEAHNKTMRMHMRRFTRLTNGHSKKVANHAHMVALYTLYYNFIRTHSKLKMTPAMQAGIASTFLSFADVLARVDAANPPPVRGPRGPYKKKIGN
;
A
#
# COMPACT_ATOMS: atom_id res chain seq x y z
N MET A 1 16.52 -9.25 -24.63
CA MET A 1 15.31 -8.42 -24.75
C MET A 1 15.71 -6.97 -24.57
N ASN A 2 15.32 -6.06 -25.47
CA ASN A 2 15.71 -4.66 -25.35
C ASN A 2 14.99 -4.03 -24.14
N LYS A 3 15.75 -3.40 -23.26
CA LYS A 3 15.23 -2.70 -22.08
C LYS A 3 14.70 -1.34 -22.52
N LEU A 4 13.52 -0.95 -22.03
CA LEU A 4 12.98 0.39 -22.29
C LEU A 4 13.89 1.47 -21.70
N PRO A 5 13.98 2.65 -22.31
CA PRO A 5 14.69 3.80 -21.74
C PRO A 5 14.19 4.14 -20.34
N THR A 6 15.08 4.58 -19.46
CA THR A 6 14.75 4.91 -18.05
C THR A 6 13.62 5.94 -17.96
N ALA A 7 13.65 6.98 -18.80
CA ALA A 7 12.58 8.00 -18.82
C ALA A 7 11.19 7.40 -19.12
N LYS A 8 11.10 6.46 -20.07
CA LYS A 8 9.85 5.79 -20.42
C LYS A 8 9.37 4.87 -19.29
N ARG A 9 10.29 4.14 -18.65
CA ARG A 9 9.97 3.31 -17.47
C ARG A 9 9.49 4.18 -16.31
N ALA A 10 10.18 5.28 -15.99
CA ALA A 10 9.78 6.22 -14.95
C ALA A 10 8.37 6.78 -15.20
N LYS A 11 8.07 7.16 -16.45
CA LYS A 11 6.73 7.62 -16.81
C LYS A 11 5.66 6.54 -16.60
N ILE A 12 5.92 5.29 -16.96
CA ILE A 12 5.00 4.16 -16.68
C ILE A 12 4.73 4.04 -15.18
N LEU A 13 5.76 4.12 -14.32
CA LEU A 13 5.61 4.03 -12.86
C LEU A 13 4.79 5.21 -12.30
N THR A 14 5.05 6.43 -12.79
CA THR A 14 4.26 7.62 -12.43
C THR A 14 2.79 7.42 -12.76
N LEU A 15 2.48 7.01 -13.99
CA LEU A 15 1.10 6.81 -14.43
C LEU A 15 0.36 5.71 -13.65
N LEU A 16 1.08 4.66 -13.20
CA LEU A 16 0.53 3.66 -12.28
C LEU A 16 0.12 4.27 -10.94
N CYS A 17 0.94 5.16 -10.38
CA CYS A 17 0.69 5.86 -9.13
C CYS A 17 -0.32 7.02 -9.27
N GLU A 18 -0.65 7.45 -10.48
CA GLU A 18 -1.70 8.43 -10.77
C GLU A 18 -3.04 7.77 -11.14
N GLY A 19 -3.22 6.49 -10.81
CA GLY A 19 -4.50 5.78 -10.94
C GLY A 19 -4.85 5.33 -12.35
N MET A 20 -3.96 5.45 -13.31
CA MET A 20 -4.21 4.98 -14.67
C MET A 20 -4.26 3.45 -14.74
N SER A 21 -5.16 2.92 -15.57
CA SER A 21 -5.21 1.49 -15.82
C SER A 21 -4.02 1.03 -16.66
N MET A 22 -3.53 -0.20 -16.41
CA MET A 22 -2.42 -0.78 -17.18
C MET A 22 -2.66 -0.77 -18.69
N ARG A 23 -3.93 -0.96 -19.13
CA ARG A 23 -4.30 -0.89 -20.55
C ARG A 23 -4.24 0.55 -21.10
N ALA A 24 -4.61 1.55 -20.30
CA ALA A 24 -4.49 2.95 -20.69
C ALA A 24 -3.01 3.36 -20.81
N ILE A 25 -2.18 2.97 -19.84
CA ILE A 25 -0.73 3.19 -19.88
C ILE A 25 -0.09 2.51 -21.11
N ALA A 26 -0.48 1.27 -21.40
CA ALA A 26 0.01 0.54 -22.56
C ALA A 26 -0.26 1.28 -23.88
N ARG A 27 -1.47 1.84 -24.03
CA ARG A 27 -1.83 2.66 -25.20
C ARG A 27 -1.11 4.00 -25.22
N SER A 28 -1.02 4.69 -24.09
CA SER A 28 -0.37 6.01 -24.00
C SER A 28 1.12 5.96 -24.30
N GLU A 29 1.78 4.90 -23.82
CA GLU A 29 3.23 4.74 -23.92
C GLU A 29 3.64 3.83 -25.08
N ASP A 30 2.72 3.38 -25.91
CA ASP A 30 2.97 2.46 -27.03
C ASP A 30 3.84 1.26 -26.59
N VAL A 31 3.32 0.50 -25.64
CA VAL A 31 3.94 -0.71 -25.10
C VAL A 31 2.88 -1.79 -24.84
N SER A 32 3.31 -3.04 -24.69
CA SER A 32 2.39 -4.11 -24.32
C SER A 32 1.94 -3.96 -22.85
N THR A 33 0.73 -4.45 -22.53
CA THR A 33 0.25 -4.52 -21.14
C THR A 33 1.19 -5.37 -20.26
N ASN A 34 1.82 -6.40 -20.84
CA ASN A 34 2.80 -7.23 -20.15
C ASN A 34 4.07 -6.44 -19.79
N THR A 35 4.47 -5.49 -20.64
CA THR A 35 5.59 -4.58 -20.34
C THR A 35 5.28 -3.70 -19.13
N VAL A 36 4.05 -3.16 -19.05
CA VAL A 36 3.60 -2.38 -17.89
C VAL A 36 3.56 -3.26 -16.63
N ALA A 37 3.05 -4.50 -16.75
CA ALA A 37 3.01 -5.45 -15.63
C ALA A 37 4.40 -5.81 -15.14
N LYS A 38 5.35 -6.05 -16.06
CA LYS A 38 6.74 -6.33 -15.69
C LYS A 38 7.39 -5.12 -15.00
N ALA A 39 7.20 -3.92 -15.52
CA ALA A 39 7.73 -2.71 -14.89
C ALA A 39 7.21 -2.53 -13.45
N LEU A 40 5.92 -2.84 -13.21
CA LEU A 40 5.32 -2.84 -11.88
C LEU A 40 5.99 -3.86 -10.95
N VAL A 41 6.17 -5.11 -11.40
CA VAL A 41 6.74 -6.18 -10.56
C VAL A 41 8.19 -5.86 -10.22
N ASP A 42 9.00 -5.50 -11.23
CA ASP A 42 10.41 -5.17 -11.04
C ASP A 42 10.58 -3.99 -10.06
N ALA A 43 9.80 -2.92 -10.23
CA ALA A 43 9.88 -1.75 -9.36
C ALA A 43 9.27 -2.01 -7.97
N GLY A 44 8.12 -2.70 -7.90
CA GLY A 44 7.42 -2.97 -6.65
C GLY A 44 8.23 -3.81 -5.67
N SER A 45 8.98 -4.80 -6.17
CA SER A 45 9.91 -5.58 -5.34
C SER A 45 11.00 -4.71 -4.72
N VAL A 46 11.62 -3.84 -5.52
CA VAL A 46 12.66 -2.92 -5.05
C VAL A 46 12.08 -1.85 -4.12
N CYS A 47 10.86 -1.35 -4.40
CA CYS A 47 10.20 -0.39 -3.53
C CYS A 47 9.90 -0.95 -2.14
N ALA A 48 9.54 -2.24 -2.03
CA ALA A 48 9.37 -2.89 -0.73
C ALA A 48 10.68 -2.90 0.06
N GLN A 49 11.79 -3.33 -0.57
CA GLN A 49 13.12 -3.32 0.05
C GLN A 49 13.56 -1.91 0.46
N MET A 50 13.36 -0.92 -0.42
CA MET A 50 13.68 0.48 -0.10
C MET A 50 12.87 1.01 1.07
N HIS A 51 11.58 0.65 1.17
CA HIS A 51 10.75 1.01 2.32
C HIS A 51 11.33 0.42 3.61
N ASP A 52 11.68 -0.87 3.61
CA ASP A 52 12.25 -1.54 4.78
C ASP A 52 13.61 -0.95 5.20
N GLU A 53 14.44 -0.56 4.23
CA GLU A 53 15.73 0.08 4.51
C GLU A 53 15.60 1.52 5.02
N MET A 54 14.67 2.29 4.45
CA MET A 54 14.63 3.76 4.63
C MET A 54 13.65 4.21 5.71
N VAL A 55 12.57 3.46 5.97
CA VAL A 55 11.60 3.80 7.00
C VAL A 55 11.98 3.08 8.30
N GLN A 56 13.02 3.57 8.93
CA GLN A 56 13.56 3.07 10.19
C GLN A 56 13.86 4.22 11.14
N GLY A 57 13.84 3.95 12.45
CA GLY A 57 14.19 4.93 13.45
C GLY A 57 13.22 6.14 13.52
N VAL A 58 11.96 5.92 13.17
CA VAL A 58 10.96 6.98 13.07
C VAL A 58 10.58 7.49 14.45
N LYS A 59 10.63 8.81 14.64
CA LYS A 59 10.11 9.51 15.81
C LYS A 59 8.73 10.05 15.52
N ALA A 60 7.69 9.34 15.97
CA ALA A 60 6.30 9.74 15.80
C ALA A 60 5.68 10.04 17.16
N LYS A 61 4.71 10.95 17.21
CA LYS A 61 3.90 11.19 18.41
C LYS A 61 2.62 10.37 18.36
N ARG A 62 2.01 10.25 17.19
CA ARG A 62 0.67 9.70 17.00
C ARG A 62 0.59 8.86 15.74
N ILE A 63 0.25 7.63 15.90
CA ILE A 63 0.03 6.68 14.80
C ILE A 63 -1.47 6.40 14.67
N GLN A 64 -1.96 6.34 13.46
CA GLN A 64 -3.31 5.90 13.14
C GLN A 64 -3.24 4.67 12.25
N CYS A 65 -3.99 3.62 12.59
CA CYS A 65 -4.06 2.39 11.82
C CYS A 65 -5.48 2.10 11.36
N ASP A 66 -5.59 1.61 10.14
CA ASP A 66 -6.86 1.18 9.51
C ASP A 66 -6.55 0.22 8.36
N GLU A 67 -7.56 -0.49 7.88
CA GLU A 67 -7.42 -1.38 6.76
C GLU A 67 -8.37 -1.04 5.61
N ILE A 68 -7.88 -1.20 4.39
CA ILE A 68 -8.63 -0.94 3.16
C ILE A 68 -8.87 -2.24 2.39
N TRP A 69 -10.15 -2.53 2.12
CA TRP A 69 -10.59 -3.69 1.38
C TRP A 69 -10.38 -3.56 -0.12
N ALA A 70 -9.91 -4.64 -0.73
CA ALA A 70 -9.89 -4.91 -2.17
C ALA A 70 -10.25 -6.39 -2.42
N PHE A 71 -10.08 -6.86 -3.64
CA PHE A 71 -10.20 -8.29 -3.96
C PHE A 71 -9.30 -8.68 -5.13
N ASN A 72 -8.91 -9.96 -5.14
CA ASN A 72 -8.15 -10.58 -6.19
C ASN A 72 -9.05 -11.52 -7.01
N TYR A 73 -9.00 -11.43 -8.33
CA TYR A 73 -9.75 -12.22 -9.28
C TYR A 73 -11.27 -12.04 -9.18
N CYS A 74 -11.88 -12.41 -8.06
CA CYS A 74 -13.30 -12.18 -7.73
C CYS A 74 -13.46 -11.93 -6.22
N LYS A 75 -14.65 -11.42 -5.81
CA LYS A 75 -14.96 -11.22 -4.39
C LYS A 75 -15.08 -12.55 -3.67
N GLN A 76 -14.77 -12.61 -2.38
CA GLN A 76 -14.81 -13.82 -1.57
C GLN A 76 -16.10 -14.62 -1.75
N ARG A 77 -17.25 -13.95 -1.71
CA ARG A 77 -18.57 -14.60 -1.88
C ARG A 77 -18.77 -15.30 -3.22
N THR A 78 -17.94 -15.01 -4.22
CA THR A 78 -18.05 -15.55 -5.59
C THR A 78 -17.02 -16.64 -5.86
N VAL A 79 -16.04 -16.83 -4.96
CA VAL A 79 -14.92 -17.79 -5.15
C VAL A 79 -15.45 -19.21 -5.37
N ALA A 80 -16.39 -19.65 -4.53
CA ALA A 80 -16.95 -21.00 -4.58
C ALA A 80 -17.67 -21.33 -5.90
N THR A 81 -18.19 -20.33 -6.60
CA THR A 81 -18.93 -20.49 -7.87
C THR A 81 -18.11 -20.15 -9.11
N ALA A 82 -16.93 -19.61 -8.94
CA ALA A 82 -16.05 -19.20 -10.04
C ALA A 82 -15.34 -20.40 -10.66
N LYS A 83 -15.59 -20.67 -11.95
CA LYS A 83 -15.09 -21.87 -12.65
C LYS A 83 -13.55 -22.01 -12.71
N ARG A 84 -12.80 -20.94 -12.53
CA ARG A 84 -11.32 -20.89 -12.69
C ARG A 84 -10.66 -19.96 -11.68
N ALA A 85 -11.21 -19.86 -10.47
CA ALA A 85 -10.61 -19.05 -9.43
C ALA A 85 -9.27 -19.68 -9.03
N PRO A 86 -8.16 -18.90 -9.02
CA PRO A 86 -6.90 -19.36 -8.44
C PRO A 86 -7.04 -19.51 -6.93
N ALA A 87 -6.12 -20.24 -6.30
CA ALA A 87 -6.16 -20.50 -4.86
C ALA A 87 -6.10 -19.23 -4.00
N ASP A 88 -5.48 -18.17 -4.52
CA ASP A 88 -5.36 -16.85 -3.90
C ASP A 88 -6.48 -15.88 -4.28
N ALA A 89 -7.59 -16.37 -4.88
CA ALA A 89 -8.75 -15.53 -5.19
C ALA A 89 -9.54 -15.19 -3.94
N GLY A 90 -10.12 -14.00 -3.92
CA GLY A 90 -10.98 -13.56 -2.81
C GLY A 90 -10.64 -12.17 -2.32
N ASP A 91 -11.07 -11.89 -1.12
CA ASP A 91 -10.86 -10.59 -0.48
C ASP A 91 -9.39 -10.41 -0.07
N ILE A 92 -8.89 -9.19 -0.28
CA ILE A 92 -7.55 -8.76 0.14
C ILE A 92 -7.70 -7.49 0.96
N TRP A 93 -6.97 -7.42 2.04
CA TRP A 93 -6.90 -6.24 2.88
C TRP A 93 -5.50 -5.65 2.83
N THR A 94 -5.44 -4.34 2.78
CA THR A 94 -4.19 -3.60 2.96
C THR A 94 -4.29 -2.84 4.24
N TRP A 95 -3.48 -3.22 5.20
CA TRP A 95 -3.33 -2.60 6.50
C TRP A 95 -2.32 -1.48 6.41
N THR A 96 -2.54 -0.38 7.10
CA THR A 96 -1.67 0.79 7.04
C THR A 96 -1.55 1.43 8.41
N GLY A 97 -0.31 1.67 8.86
CA GLY A 97 0.02 2.53 10.00
C GLY A 97 0.64 3.84 9.50
N ILE A 98 -0.03 4.97 9.77
CA ILE A 98 0.40 6.29 9.31
C ILE A 98 0.72 7.20 10.50
N ASP A 99 1.83 7.92 10.45
CA ASP A 99 2.08 9.02 11.39
C ASP A 99 1.13 10.18 11.11
N ALA A 100 0.32 10.53 12.10
CA ALA A 100 -0.70 11.56 11.99
C ALA A 100 -0.13 12.96 11.75
N ASP A 101 1.11 13.22 12.12
CA ASP A 101 1.76 14.53 11.99
C ASP A 101 2.47 14.67 10.65
N SER A 102 3.40 13.81 10.34
CA SER A 102 4.17 13.83 9.09
C SER A 102 3.43 13.24 7.89
N LYS A 103 2.33 12.52 8.11
CA LYS A 103 1.60 11.74 7.08
C LYS A 103 2.41 10.59 6.49
N LEU A 104 3.54 10.23 7.08
CA LEU A 104 4.36 9.12 6.66
C LEU A 104 3.62 7.79 6.84
N ILE A 105 3.56 6.97 5.82
CA ILE A 105 3.21 5.56 5.96
C ILE A 105 4.42 4.88 6.60
N VAL A 106 4.30 4.56 7.89
CA VAL A 106 5.38 3.94 8.67
C VAL A 106 5.44 2.44 8.39
N SER A 107 4.27 1.79 8.38
CA SER A 107 4.14 0.36 8.11
C SER A 107 2.92 0.09 7.23
N TYR A 108 2.99 -0.96 6.42
CA TYR A 108 1.86 -1.48 5.66
C TYR A 108 1.99 -2.99 5.46
N LEU A 109 0.85 -3.67 5.39
CA LEU A 109 0.77 -5.10 5.13
C LEU A 109 -0.34 -5.39 4.10
N VAL A 110 -0.09 -6.31 3.18
CA VAL A 110 -1.10 -6.84 2.25
C VAL A 110 -1.37 -8.29 2.61
N GLY A 111 -2.57 -8.57 3.06
CA GLY A 111 -2.95 -9.90 3.55
C GLY A 111 -4.47 -10.08 3.64
N ASP A 112 -4.87 -10.94 4.53
CA ASP A 112 -6.27 -11.12 4.93
C ASP A 112 -6.68 -10.18 6.09
N ARG A 113 -7.85 -10.37 6.67
CA ARG A 113 -8.33 -9.61 7.84
C ARG A 113 -8.30 -10.46 9.11
N SER A 114 -7.21 -11.19 9.31
CA SER A 114 -7.01 -12.07 10.47
C SER A 114 -6.32 -11.36 11.63
N GLY A 115 -6.33 -12.00 12.82
CA GLY A 115 -5.53 -11.57 13.96
C GLY A 115 -4.03 -11.63 13.66
N GLN A 116 -3.59 -12.63 12.89
CA GLN A 116 -2.20 -12.78 12.49
C GLN A 116 -1.71 -11.58 11.65
N ALA A 117 -2.52 -11.11 10.69
CA ALA A 117 -2.19 -9.93 9.89
C ALA A 117 -2.09 -8.66 10.76
N ALA A 118 -2.94 -8.53 11.78
CA ALA A 118 -2.86 -7.42 12.73
C ALA A 118 -1.57 -7.47 13.56
N ILE A 119 -1.17 -8.66 14.03
CA ILE A 119 0.07 -8.88 14.79
C ILE A 119 1.29 -8.52 13.90
N GLU A 120 1.35 -9.03 12.69
CA GLU A 120 2.44 -8.73 11.74
C GLU A 120 2.57 -7.23 11.46
N LEU A 121 1.44 -6.52 11.29
CA LEU A 121 1.47 -5.06 11.12
C LEU A 121 2.01 -4.35 12.36
N MET A 122 1.57 -4.75 13.57
CA MET A 122 1.98 -4.08 14.81
C MET A 122 3.42 -4.36 15.17
N ASP A 123 3.91 -5.57 14.94
CA ASP A 123 5.32 -5.95 15.13
C ASP A 123 6.24 -5.15 14.17
N ASP A 124 5.87 -5.06 12.88
CA ASP A 124 6.61 -4.26 11.92
C ASP A 124 6.57 -2.78 12.29
N LEU A 125 5.41 -2.25 12.67
CA LEU A 125 5.26 -0.87 13.12
C LEU A 125 6.14 -0.57 14.34
N ARG A 126 6.13 -1.45 15.36
CA ARG A 126 6.94 -1.29 16.57
C ARG A 126 8.43 -1.29 16.26
N SER A 127 8.87 -2.16 15.36
CA SER A 127 10.28 -2.26 14.96
C SER A 127 10.83 -0.98 14.32
N ARG A 128 9.97 -0.17 13.69
CA ARG A 128 10.33 1.06 12.99
C ARG A 128 10.33 2.30 13.87
N LEU A 129 9.69 2.24 15.06
CA LEU A 129 9.52 3.36 15.97
C LEU A 129 10.60 3.37 17.07
N THR A 130 11.06 4.56 17.45
CA THR A 130 12.12 4.73 18.47
C THR A 130 11.63 5.27 19.80
N ASN A 131 10.37 5.68 19.90
CA ASN A 131 9.81 6.29 21.10
C ASN A 131 8.40 5.77 21.37
N ARG A 132 7.93 5.94 22.61
CA ARG A 132 6.53 5.72 22.99
C ARG A 132 5.61 6.58 22.12
N VAL A 133 4.52 6.00 21.63
CA VAL A 133 3.57 6.65 20.72
C VAL A 133 2.13 6.50 21.23
N GLN A 134 1.28 7.44 20.81
CA GLN A 134 -0.16 7.23 20.90
C GLN A 134 -0.66 6.54 19.64
N ILE A 135 -1.32 5.39 19.78
CA ILE A 135 -1.95 4.64 18.69
C ILE A 135 -3.46 4.84 18.73
N SER A 136 -4.07 5.09 17.58
CA SER A 136 -5.51 5.09 17.38
C SER A 136 -5.88 4.15 16.24
N THR A 137 -6.79 3.21 16.52
CA THR A 137 -7.35 2.29 15.51
C THR A 137 -8.86 2.44 15.45
N ASP A 138 -9.50 1.80 14.46
CA ASP A 138 -10.94 1.55 14.55
C ASP A 138 -11.26 0.51 15.63
N GLY A 139 -12.55 0.13 15.77
CA GLY A 139 -13.00 -0.85 16.75
C GLY A 139 -12.74 -2.32 16.36
N HIS A 140 -11.85 -2.62 15.40
CA HIS A 140 -11.55 -3.99 15.02
C HIS A 140 -10.82 -4.73 16.15
N ARG A 141 -11.38 -5.87 16.58
CA ARG A 141 -10.92 -6.59 17.79
C ARG A 141 -9.48 -7.09 17.69
N SER A 142 -9.02 -7.46 16.49
CA SER A 142 -7.67 -7.98 16.28
C SER A 142 -6.57 -6.99 16.68
N TYR A 143 -6.86 -5.68 16.69
CA TYR A 143 -5.91 -4.69 17.16
C TYR A 143 -5.63 -4.77 18.67
N LEU A 144 -6.58 -5.26 19.49
CA LEU A 144 -6.39 -5.32 20.95
C LEU A 144 -5.19 -6.22 21.29
N GLU A 145 -5.22 -7.46 20.82
CA GLU A 145 -4.15 -8.44 21.05
C GLU A 145 -2.83 -8.03 20.33
N ALA A 146 -2.94 -7.52 19.10
CA ALA A 146 -1.77 -7.14 18.31
C ALA A 146 -1.00 -5.96 18.93
N VAL A 147 -1.70 -4.93 19.41
CA VAL A 147 -1.05 -3.77 20.06
C VAL A 147 -0.46 -4.19 21.42
N GLU A 148 -1.16 -4.97 22.22
CA GLU A 148 -0.65 -5.49 23.50
C GLU A 148 0.61 -6.33 23.26
N GLY A 149 0.60 -7.26 22.30
CA GLY A 149 1.73 -8.12 21.99
C GLY A 149 2.97 -7.36 21.54
N ALA A 150 2.81 -6.36 20.64
CA ALA A 150 3.94 -5.63 20.06
C ALA A 150 4.51 -4.52 20.97
N PHE A 151 3.65 -3.87 21.76
CA PHE A 151 4.02 -2.67 22.53
C PHE A 151 3.96 -2.89 24.04
N GLY A 152 3.19 -3.86 24.52
CA GLY A 152 2.92 -4.02 25.97
C GLY A 152 2.42 -2.72 26.57
N GLY A 153 2.97 -2.34 27.73
CA GLY A 153 2.68 -1.05 28.37
C GLY A 153 3.39 0.18 27.78
N ASP A 154 4.22 0.03 26.73
CA ASP A 154 4.97 1.14 26.11
C ASP A 154 4.17 1.83 24.98
N VAL A 155 2.89 2.07 25.20
CA VAL A 155 1.98 2.71 24.26
C VAL A 155 0.85 3.43 24.98
N ASP A 156 0.31 4.47 24.34
CA ASP A 156 -0.95 5.10 24.71
C ASP A 156 -1.99 4.73 23.65
N TYR A 157 -2.84 3.74 23.94
CA TYR A 157 -3.72 3.14 22.94
C TYR A 157 -5.19 3.43 23.18
N ALA A 158 -5.88 3.86 22.13
CA ALA A 158 -7.32 4.05 22.12
C ALA A 158 -7.96 3.57 20.81
N GLN A 159 -9.19 3.08 20.92
CA GLN A 159 -10.04 2.73 19.78
C GLN A 159 -11.10 3.79 19.49
N VAL A 160 -11.39 3.98 18.22
CA VAL A 160 -12.45 4.85 17.69
C VAL A 160 -13.58 3.98 17.14
N ILE A 161 -14.62 3.78 17.95
CA ILE A 161 -15.76 2.95 17.57
C ILE A 161 -16.85 3.83 16.95
N LYS A 162 -17.12 3.64 15.66
CA LYS A 162 -18.21 4.31 14.95
C LYS A 162 -19.52 3.58 15.21
N LEU A 163 -20.52 4.33 15.65
CA LEU A 163 -21.88 3.84 15.84
C LEU A 163 -22.69 4.16 14.57
N PHE A 164 -23.36 3.15 14.03
CA PHE A 164 -24.18 3.31 12.86
C PHE A 164 -25.65 3.13 13.21
N GLY A 165 -26.49 4.04 12.72
CA GLY A 165 -27.93 3.93 12.83
C GLY A 165 -28.52 2.88 11.88
N PRO A 166 -29.84 2.60 11.99
CA PRO A 166 -30.51 1.75 11.03
C PRO A 166 -30.39 2.34 9.63
N THR A 167 -30.16 1.47 8.65
CA THR A 167 -30.11 1.90 7.24
C THR A 167 -31.47 2.48 6.82
N PRO A 168 -31.55 3.73 6.34
CA PRO A 168 -32.83 4.31 5.90
C PRO A 168 -33.50 3.44 4.83
N SER A 169 -34.82 3.22 4.95
CA SER A 169 -35.60 2.53 3.93
C SER A 169 -36.32 3.55 3.04
N PRO A 170 -36.27 3.40 1.69
CA PRO A 170 -35.56 2.38 0.95
C PRO A 170 -34.09 2.74 0.72
N ALA A 171 -33.20 1.99 1.35
CA ALA A 171 -31.78 2.19 1.12
C ALA A 171 -31.40 1.71 -0.27
N GLY A 172 -30.83 2.57 -1.07
CA GLY A 172 -30.20 2.19 -2.32
C GLY A 172 -29.01 1.23 -2.06
N ARG A 173 -28.71 0.35 -3.00
CA ARG A 173 -27.62 -0.65 -2.94
C ARG A 173 -26.26 -0.08 -2.52
N TYR A 174 -26.09 1.22 -2.65
CA TYR A 174 -24.84 1.96 -2.41
C TYR A 174 -24.97 3.02 -1.31
N SER A 175 -26.11 3.09 -0.62
CA SER A 175 -26.27 4.00 0.52
C SER A 175 -25.57 3.40 1.74
N PRO A 176 -24.50 4.04 2.26
CA PRO A 176 -23.88 3.59 3.50
C PRO A 176 -24.84 3.85 4.67
N ALA A 177 -24.73 3.04 5.73
CA ALA A 177 -25.39 3.33 6.99
C ALA A 177 -24.90 4.69 7.53
N GLU A 178 -25.80 5.48 8.09
CA GLU A 178 -25.46 6.78 8.67
C GLU A 178 -24.69 6.60 9.97
N CYS A 179 -23.54 7.27 10.10
CA CYS A 179 -22.79 7.31 11.34
C CYS A 179 -23.52 8.23 12.34
N THR A 180 -24.12 7.67 13.36
CA THR A 180 -24.91 8.39 14.36
C THR A 180 -24.10 8.85 15.56
N GLY A 181 -22.87 8.35 15.72
CA GLY A 181 -21.98 8.75 16.81
C GLY A 181 -20.61 8.09 16.74
N ILE A 182 -19.71 8.59 17.57
CA ILE A 182 -18.37 8.07 17.74
C ILE A 182 -18.11 7.89 19.22
N LYS A 183 -17.68 6.67 19.61
CA LYS A 183 -17.21 6.36 20.96
C LYS A 183 -15.71 6.19 20.93
N LYS A 184 -14.98 6.95 21.74
CA LYS A 184 -13.55 6.76 21.99
C LYS A 184 -13.40 5.85 23.21
N VAL A 185 -12.60 4.81 23.10
CA VAL A 185 -12.37 3.84 24.16
C VAL A 185 -10.88 3.80 24.45
N LYS A 186 -10.47 4.24 25.63
CA LYS A 186 -9.11 4.06 26.16
C LYS A 186 -8.89 2.58 26.42
N VAL A 187 -7.78 2.03 25.92
CA VAL A 187 -7.41 0.63 26.07
C VAL A 187 -6.17 0.49 26.96
N GLU A 188 -5.08 1.22 26.67
CA GLU A 188 -3.82 1.15 27.40
C GLU A 188 -3.21 2.53 27.55
N GLY A 189 -2.41 2.74 28.60
CA GLY A 189 -1.67 3.97 28.87
C GLY A 189 -2.56 5.17 29.15
N ASP A 190 -2.17 6.37 28.72
CA ASP A 190 -2.90 7.63 28.89
C ASP A 190 -3.05 8.42 27.59
N PRO A 191 -3.85 7.93 26.62
CA PRO A 191 -4.04 8.59 25.34
C PRO A 191 -4.73 9.95 25.50
N ASP A 192 -4.18 10.97 24.85
CA ASP A 192 -4.80 12.30 24.77
C ASP A 192 -6.09 12.20 23.93
N GLU A 193 -7.24 12.33 24.57
CA GLU A 193 -8.56 12.19 23.94
C GLU A 193 -8.78 13.16 22.76
N LYS A 194 -8.15 14.35 22.79
CA LYS A 194 -8.23 15.33 21.70
C LYS A 194 -7.65 14.80 20.42
N HIS A 195 -6.66 13.89 20.54
CA HIS A 195 -5.93 13.32 19.44
C HIS A 195 -6.33 11.87 19.11
N VAL A 196 -7.24 11.27 19.84
CA VAL A 196 -7.83 9.96 19.49
C VAL A 196 -8.71 10.12 18.26
N SER A 197 -8.21 9.64 17.12
CA SER A 197 -8.86 9.78 15.80
C SER A 197 -8.27 8.81 14.79
N THR A 198 -9.06 8.39 13.80
CA THR A 198 -8.63 7.62 12.60
C THR A 198 -8.75 8.45 11.31
N SER A 199 -9.03 9.74 11.43
CA SER A 199 -9.37 10.60 10.28
C SER A 199 -8.25 10.72 9.25
N PHE A 200 -6.98 10.70 9.65
CA PHE A 200 -5.86 10.81 8.72
C PHE A 200 -5.63 9.53 7.95
N VAL A 201 -5.69 8.37 8.60
CA VAL A 201 -5.56 7.08 7.91
C VAL A 201 -6.74 6.83 6.98
N GLU A 202 -7.97 7.21 7.38
CA GLU A 202 -9.15 7.12 6.51
C GLU A 202 -9.05 8.04 5.28
N ALA A 203 -8.56 9.28 5.47
CA ALA A 203 -8.28 10.19 4.36
C ALA A 203 -7.17 9.64 3.44
N HIS A 204 -6.16 8.99 4.02
CA HIS A 204 -5.13 8.29 3.26
C HIS A 204 -5.70 7.11 2.47
N ASN A 205 -6.55 6.28 3.07
CA ASN A 205 -7.26 5.18 2.39
C ASN A 205 -8.08 5.68 1.19
N LYS A 206 -8.73 6.85 1.31
CA LYS A 206 -9.38 7.52 0.17
C LYS A 206 -8.37 7.91 -0.91
N THR A 207 -7.22 8.45 -0.52
CA THR A 207 -6.13 8.83 -1.44
C THR A 207 -5.58 7.60 -2.17
N MET A 208 -5.35 6.48 -1.48
CA MET A 208 -4.96 5.20 -2.07
C MET A 208 -5.95 4.74 -3.16
N ARG A 209 -7.27 4.88 -2.91
CA ARG A 209 -8.31 4.53 -3.91
C ARG A 209 -8.26 5.41 -5.16
N MET A 210 -7.89 6.68 -5.03
CA MET A 210 -7.75 7.58 -6.17
C MET A 210 -6.49 7.31 -6.99
N HIS A 211 -5.39 6.97 -6.32
CA HIS A 211 -4.09 6.82 -6.94
C HIS A 211 -3.75 5.39 -7.39
N MET A 212 -4.48 4.39 -6.92
CA MET A 212 -4.27 3.00 -7.32
C MET A 212 -5.53 2.42 -7.95
N ARG A 213 -5.50 2.20 -9.27
CA ARG A 213 -6.63 1.65 -10.02
C ARG A 213 -7.19 0.35 -9.44
N ARG A 214 -6.37 -0.43 -8.74
CA ARG A 214 -6.75 -1.73 -8.15
C ARG A 214 -7.78 -1.60 -7.03
N PHE A 215 -7.82 -0.46 -6.35
CA PHE A 215 -8.79 -0.17 -5.29
C PHE A 215 -10.08 0.50 -5.80
N THR A 216 -10.19 0.77 -7.11
CA THR A 216 -11.39 1.38 -7.68
C THR A 216 -12.55 0.39 -7.65
N ARG A 217 -13.63 0.75 -6.95
CA ARG A 217 -14.85 -0.05 -6.86
C ARG A 217 -15.63 -0.02 -8.17
N LEU A 218 -16.44 -1.05 -8.40
CA LEU A 218 -17.38 -1.16 -9.54
C LEU A 218 -16.73 -1.08 -10.92
N THR A 219 -15.47 -1.46 -11.04
CA THR A 219 -14.75 -1.52 -12.33
C THR A 219 -13.96 -2.82 -12.43
N ASN A 220 -13.54 -3.17 -13.66
CA ASN A 220 -12.65 -4.32 -13.90
C ASN A 220 -11.18 -4.03 -13.57
N GLY A 221 -10.90 -2.96 -12.77
CA GLY A 221 -9.55 -2.55 -12.36
C GLY A 221 -8.93 -3.40 -11.25
N HIS A 222 -9.70 -4.32 -10.65
CA HIS A 222 -9.25 -5.17 -9.55
C HIS A 222 -8.03 -6.05 -9.90
N SER A 223 -7.32 -6.48 -8.88
CA SER A 223 -6.13 -7.32 -9.01
C SER A 223 -6.47 -8.71 -9.56
N LYS A 224 -5.55 -9.30 -10.31
CA LYS A 224 -5.66 -10.66 -10.84
C LYS A 224 -4.67 -11.64 -10.18
N LYS A 225 -3.70 -11.11 -9.43
CA LYS A 225 -2.71 -11.84 -8.63
C LYS A 225 -2.41 -11.04 -7.38
N VAL A 226 -2.37 -11.69 -6.22
CA VAL A 226 -2.07 -11.04 -4.93
C VAL A 226 -0.67 -10.41 -4.95
N ALA A 227 0.34 -11.12 -5.47
CA ALA A 227 1.69 -10.59 -5.59
C ALA A 227 1.75 -9.26 -6.35
N ASN A 228 1.00 -9.14 -7.47
CA ASN A 228 0.94 -7.87 -8.21
C ASN A 228 0.17 -6.77 -7.47
N HIS A 229 -0.72 -7.15 -6.54
CA HIS A 229 -1.36 -6.19 -5.64
C HIS A 229 -0.34 -5.65 -4.64
N ALA A 230 0.40 -6.52 -3.99
CA ALA A 230 1.46 -6.15 -3.04
C ALA A 230 2.53 -5.26 -3.71
N HIS A 231 2.99 -5.61 -4.91
CA HIS A 231 3.93 -4.76 -5.66
C HIS A 231 3.38 -3.35 -5.96
N MET A 232 2.06 -3.24 -6.22
CA MET A 232 1.46 -1.91 -6.45
C MET A 232 1.36 -1.10 -5.15
N VAL A 233 1.05 -1.75 -4.03
CA VAL A 233 1.04 -1.08 -2.73
C VAL A 233 2.44 -0.61 -2.36
N ALA A 234 3.47 -1.45 -2.53
CA ALA A 234 4.86 -1.09 -2.30
C ALA A 234 5.32 0.10 -3.17
N LEU A 235 5.04 0.05 -4.47
CA LEU A 235 5.34 1.15 -5.40
C LEU A 235 4.67 2.45 -4.97
N TYR A 236 3.37 2.40 -4.64
CA TYR A 236 2.63 3.57 -4.21
C TYR A 236 3.12 4.11 -2.86
N THR A 237 3.43 3.24 -1.90
CA THR A 237 3.94 3.65 -0.59
C THR A 237 5.26 4.42 -0.73
N LEU A 238 6.19 3.91 -1.53
CA LEU A 238 7.45 4.62 -1.78
C LEU A 238 7.22 5.95 -2.50
N TYR A 239 6.36 5.96 -3.54
CA TYR A 239 5.97 7.17 -4.25
C TYR A 239 5.38 8.23 -3.33
N TYR A 240 4.43 7.85 -2.48
CA TYR A 240 3.76 8.72 -1.53
C TYR A 240 4.72 9.26 -0.48
N ASN A 241 5.55 8.40 0.10
CA ASN A 241 6.46 8.77 1.18
C ASN A 241 7.65 9.64 0.73
N PHE A 242 8.22 9.38 -0.46
CA PHE A 242 9.53 9.92 -0.84
C PHE A 242 9.56 10.71 -2.16
N ILE A 243 8.59 10.52 -3.05
CA ILE A 243 8.63 11.13 -4.39
C ILE A 243 7.61 12.26 -4.52
N ARG A 244 6.37 12.01 -4.10
CA ARG A 244 5.27 12.95 -4.27
C ARG A 244 5.29 14.05 -3.20
N THR A 245 5.21 15.31 -3.63
CA THR A 245 4.96 16.43 -2.70
C THR A 245 3.55 16.36 -2.12
N HIS A 246 3.45 16.31 -0.79
CA HIS A 246 2.17 16.35 -0.11
C HIS A 246 1.62 17.78 -0.10
N SER A 247 0.38 17.97 -0.54
CA SER A 247 -0.22 19.30 -0.79
C SER A 247 -0.20 20.25 0.42
N LYS A 248 -0.44 19.72 1.63
CA LYS A 248 -0.43 20.50 2.88
C LYS A 248 0.97 20.69 3.44
N LEU A 249 1.86 19.70 3.33
CA LEU A 249 3.21 19.77 3.91
C LEU A 249 4.18 20.54 3.02
N LYS A 250 3.91 20.67 1.72
CA LYS A 250 4.79 21.27 0.70
C LYS A 250 6.14 20.56 0.54
N MET A 251 6.27 19.37 1.11
CA MET A 251 7.39 18.45 1.02
C MET A 251 6.89 16.99 1.05
N THR A 252 7.76 16.02 0.98
CA THR A 252 7.35 14.61 1.12
C THR A 252 7.10 14.26 2.59
N PRO A 253 6.23 13.27 2.88
CA PRO A 253 6.05 12.75 4.24
C PRO A 253 7.35 12.31 4.91
N ALA A 254 8.27 11.68 4.17
CA ALA A 254 9.58 11.26 4.68
C ALA A 254 10.47 12.44 5.09
N MET A 255 10.44 13.54 4.34
CA MET A 255 11.13 14.78 4.72
C MET A 255 10.52 15.41 5.96
N GLN A 256 9.18 15.43 6.07
CA GLN A 256 8.48 15.94 7.24
C GLN A 256 8.75 15.09 8.48
N ALA A 257 8.93 13.78 8.34
CA ALA A 257 9.30 12.87 9.42
C ALA A 257 10.81 12.95 9.79
N GLY A 258 11.60 13.68 9.02
CA GLY A 258 13.05 13.81 9.25
C GLY A 258 13.89 12.57 8.86
N ILE A 259 13.30 11.61 8.13
CA ILE A 259 14.01 10.40 7.65
C ILE A 259 14.59 10.56 6.24
N ALA A 260 14.29 11.65 5.56
CA ALA A 260 14.87 12.01 4.27
C ALA A 260 15.16 13.51 4.21
N SER A 261 16.26 13.90 3.56
CA SER A 261 16.63 15.31 3.35
C SER A 261 16.27 15.82 1.96
N THR A 262 16.03 14.92 1.01
CA THR A 262 15.79 15.24 -0.41
C THR A 262 14.67 14.37 -0.98
N PHE A 263 14.12 14.80 -2.10
CA PHE A 263 13.17 14.00 -2.87
C PHE A 263 13.88 12.83 -3.56
N LEU A 264 13.23 11.67 -3.57
CA LEU A 264 13.57 10.63 -4.53
C LEU A 264 12.86 10.88 -5.86
N SER A 265 13.39 10.24 -6.91
CA SER A 265 12.75 10.15 -8.21
C SER A 265 12.55 8.69 -8.62
N PHE A 266 11.69 8.44 -9.61
CA PHE A 266 11.62 7.10 -10.21
C PHE A 266 12.90 6.70 -10.96
N ALA A 267 13.76 7.64 -11.31
CA ALA A 267 15.08 7.32 -11.86
C ALA A 267 15.96 6.63 -10.80
N ASP A 268 15.91 7.09 -9.55
CA ASP A 268 16.65 6.47 -8.43
C ASP A 268 16.15 5.06 -8.14
N VAL A 269 14.82 4.86 -8.12
CA VAL A 269 14.21 3.53 -7.99
C VAL A 269 14.66 2.61 -9.13
N LEU A 270 14.63 3.10 -10.37
CA LEU A 270 15.02 2.34 -11.53
C LEU A 270 16.52 2.02 -11.58
N ALA A 271 17.37 2.87 -11.02
CA ALA A 271 18.79 2.56 -10.85
C ALA A 271 18.99 1.34 -9.93
N ARG A 272 18.24 1.25 -8.82
CA ARG A 272 18.25 0.05 -7.94
C ARG A 272 17.65 -1.18 -8.64
N VAL A 273 16.56 -1.02 -9.40
CA VAL A 273 15.99 -2.12 -10.21
C VAL A 273 17.02 -2.65 -11.19
N ASP A 274 17.81 -1.77 -11.82
CA ASP A 274 18.81 -2.12 -12.80
C ASP A 274 20.01 -2.82 -12.15
N ALA A 275 20.41 -2.40 -10.96
CA ALA A 275 21.46 -3.04 -10.18
C ALA A 275 21.05 -4.45 -9.70
N ALA A 276 19.79 -4.62 -9.27
CA ALA A 276 19.25 -5.91 -8.86
C ALA A 276 19.05 -6.90 -10.02
N ASN A 277 18.92 -6.39 -11.25
CA ASN A 277 18.70 -7.19 -12.46
C ASN A 277 19.73 -6.87 -13.53
N PRO A 278 21.02 -7.16 -13.33
CA PRO A 278 22.05 -6.89 -14.32
C PRO A 278 21.75 -7.64 -15.63
N PRO A 279 22.07 -7.07 -16.80
CA PRO A 279 21.88 -7.76 -18.06
C PRO A 279 22.69 -9.05 -18.06
N PRO A 280 22.15 -10.14 -18.60
CA PRO A 280 22.91 -11.37 -18.72
C PRO A 280 24.19 -11.13 -19.51
N VAL A 281 25.32 -11.62 -18.99
CA VAL A 281 26.59 -11.60 -19.71
C VAL A 281 26.42 -12.44 -20.98
N ARG A 282 26.39 -11.80 -22.12
CA ARG A 282 26.30 -12.49 -23.40
C ARG A 282 27.71 -12.92 -23.79
N GLY A 283 27.94 -14.22 -23.84
CA GLY A 283 29.13 -14.77 -24.48
C GLY A 283 29.21 -14.38 -25.97
N PRO A 284 30.37 -14.49 -26.59
CA PRO A 284 30.53 -14.24 -28.03
C PRO A 284 29.52 -15.10 -28.78
N ARG A 285 28.84 -14.48 -29.77
CA ARG A 285 27.93 -15.21 -30.64
C ARG A 285 28.76 -16.26 -31.41
N GLY A 286 28.40 -17.53 -31.26
CA GLY A 286 28.97 -18.58 -32.12
C GLY A 286 28.71 -18.31 -33.59
N PRO A 287 29.50 -18.95 -34.51
CA PRO A 287 29.35 -18.76 -35.95
C PRO A 287 27.91 -19.11 -36.38
N TYR A 288 27.38 -18.30 -37.30
CA TYR A 288 26.05 -18.47 -37.88
C TYR A 288 25.95 -19.88 -38.55
N LYS A 289 25.13 -20.75 -38.03
CA LYS A 289 24.81 -22.02 -38.69
C LYS A 289 23.81 -21.73 -39.82
N LYS A 290 24.24 -21.75 -41.10
CA LYS A 290 23.33 -21.79 -42.26
C LYS A 290 22.33 -22.92 -42.07
N LYS A 291 21.03 -22.66 -42.10
CA LYS A 291 20.02 -23.69 -42.29
C LYS A 291 20.27 -24.27 -43.69
N ILE A 292 20.70 -25.52 -43.73
CA ILE A 292 20.69 -26.29 -44.96
C ILE A 292 19.21 -26.61 -45.22
N GLY A 293 18.65 -26.00 -46.25
CA GLY A 293 17.28 -26.28 -46.66
C GLY A 293 17.20 -27.72 -47.16
N ASN A 294 16.13 -28.40 -46.69
CA ASN A 294 15.61 -29.58 -47.41
C ASN A 294 14.70 -29.09 -48.51
#